data_ee59cae7ab1624fdb0c5ea31b69dc224
#
_entry.id   ee59cae7ab1624fdb0c5ea31b69dc224
#
_cell.length_a   1.000
_cell.length_b   1.000
_cell.length_c   1.000
_cell.angle_alpha   90.00
_cell.angle_beta   90.00
_cell.angle_gamma   90.00
#
_symmetry.space_group_name_H-M   'P 1'
#
loop_
_entity.id
_entity.type
_entity.pdbx_description
1 polymer ?
#
loop_
_entity_poly.entity_id
_entity_poly.type
_entity_poly.pdbx_seq_one_letter_code
_entity_poly.pdbx_strand_id
1 'polypeptide(L)'
;MALQLLKDGKTFAEINSDEPKICFLHGWGRSSNDFIKILNKFESIAIDLPGFGKSEEPENSMNPKEYAEYLTNLIPDTVEVLVGHSFGGKIAVHMSFIKKYEKLLLIGAPLIRNNRQANFNFRLNIYKFLNNLNLISEKSKEKFKNKYGSEDYKNATGIMRDTLVKTVNDDLSELLPKVNTKIELIWGENDTVIPLSIAEEA
;
A
#
# COMPACT_ATOMS: atom_id res chain seq x y z
N MET A 1 -7.79 23.81 -1.55
CA MET A 1 -7.35 22.53 -0.98
C MET A 1 -7.79 22.48 0.46
N ALA A 2 -8.47 21.42 0.82
CA ALA A 2 -8.94 21.22 2.19
C ALA A 2 -8.89 19.73 2.55
N LEU A 3 -8.44 19.44 3.77
CA LEU A 3 -8.58 18.12 4.34
C LEU A 3 -10.05 17.90 4.70
N GLN A 4 -10.63 16.87 4.16
CA GLN A 4 -12.05 16.56 4.31
C GLN A 4 -12.24 15.13 4.79
N LEU A 5 -13.29 14.92 5.57
CA LEU A 5 -13.77 13.60 5.94
C LEU A 5 -14.63 13.05 4.80
N LEU A 6 -14.32 11.85 4.33
CA LEU A 6 -15.08 11.21 3.25
C LEU A 6 -16.44 10.68 3.77
N LYS A 7 -17.28 10.19 2.85
CA LYS A 7 -18.67 9.79 3.12
C LYS A 7 -18.83 8.64 4.13
N ASP A 8 -17.77 7.89 4.39
CA ASP A 8 -17.76 6.82 5.40
C ASP A 8 -17.63 7.33 6.84
N GLY A 9 -17.30 8.63 7.03
CA GLY A 9 -17.12 9.25 8.35
C GLY A 9 -15.84 8.83 9.07
N LYS A 10 -14.89 8.15 8.41
CA LYS A 10 -13.65 7.60 9.01
C LYS A 10 -12.39 7.90 8.19
N THR A 11 -12.52 8.04 6.89
CA THR A 11 -11.39 8.25 5.96
C THR A 11 -11.24 9.72 5.61
N PHE A 12 -10.03 10.26 5.74
CA PHE A 12 -9.69 11.62 5.36
C PHE A 12 -9.01 11.69 4.00
N ALA A 13 -9.19 12.79 3.29
CA ALA A 13 -8.51 13.09 2.05
C ALA A 13 -8.27 14.59 1.88
N GLU A 14 -7.16 14.94 1.26
CA GLU A 14 -6.91 16.29 0.74
C GLU A 14 -7.54 16.41 -0.65
N ILE A 15 -8.48 17.34 -0.81
CA ILE A 15 -9.25 17.53 -2.06
C ILE A 15 -9.09 18.98 -2.53
N ASN A 16 -8.83 19.17 -3.81
CA ASN A 16 -8.71 20.48 -4.41
C ASN A 16 -9.68 20.76 -5.57
N SER A 17 -10.55 19.81 -5.89
CA SER A 17 -11.57 19.92 -6.93
C SER A 17 -12.84 19.18 -6.52
N ASP A 18 -13.99 19.68 -6.89
CA ASP A 18 -15.28 19.00 -6.69
C ASP A 18 -15.41 17.76 -7.60
N GLU A 19 -14.69 17.75 -8.73
CA GLU A 19 -14.63 16.64 -9.69
C GLU A 19 -13.19 16.18 -9.92
N PRO A 20 -12.54 15.57 -8.91
CA PRO A 20 -11.14 15.15 -9.04
C PRO A 20 -10.97 14.10 -10.13
N LYS A 21 -9.96 14.28 -10.98
CA LYS A 21 -9.59 13.37 -12.06
C LYS A 21 -8.46 12.42 -11.66
N ILE A 22 -7.64 12.80 -10.68
CA ILE A 22 -6.49 12.02 -10.22
C ILE A 22 -6.66 11.69 -8.74
N CYS A 23 -6.47 10.41 -8.39
CA CYS A 23 -6.40 9.96 -7.00
C CYS A 23 -4.99 9.52 -6.65
N PHE A 24 -4.43 10.08 -5.57
CA PHE A 24 -3.13 9.75 -5.01
C PHE A 24 -3.27 8.82 -3.81
N LEU A 25 -2.49 7.73 -3.81
CA LEU A 25 -2.42 6.70 -2.76
C LEU A 25 -0.98 6.62 -2.25
N HIS A 26 -0.76 6.93 -0.99
CA HIS A 26 0.57 7.00 -0.38
C HIS A 26 1.14 5.64 0.00
N GLY A 27 2.43 5.61 0.36
CA GLY A 27 3.13 4.43 0.86
C GLY A 27 2.82 4.09 2.32
N TRP A 28 3.29 2.94 2.77
CA TRP A 28 3.15 2.51 4.17
C TRP A 28 3.74 3.54 5.14
N GLY A 29 3.04 3.80 6.25
CA GLY A 29 3.49 4.75 7.27
C GLY A 29 3.49 6.22 6.83
N ARG A 30 2.89 6.55 5.69
CA ARG A 30 2.83 7.89 5.11
C ARG A 30 1.43 8.48 5.21
N SER A 31 1.18 9.56 4.49
CA SER A 31 -0.14 10.22 4.40
C SER A 31 -0.27 11.00 3.08
N SER A 32 -1.44 11.56 2.83
CA SER A 32 -1.74 12.49 1.73
C SER A 32 -0.74 13.65 1.62
N ASN A 33 -0.08 14.03 2.72
CA ASN A 33 0.94 15.08 2.77
C ASN A 33 2.10 14.86 1.80
N ASP A 34 2.41 13.62 1.41
CA ASP A 34 3.46 13.32 0.43
C ASP A 34 3.18 13.99 -0.92
N PHE A 35 1.90 14.20 -1.25
CA PHE A 35 1.46 14.73 -2.52
C PHE A 35 1.07 16.21 -2.49
N ILE A 36 1.12 16.88 -1.34
CA ILE A 36 0.59 18.24 -1.15
C ILE A 36 1.20 19.27 -2.12
N LYS A 37 2.48 19.09 -2.48
CA LYS A 37 3.20 19.99 -3.41
C LYS A 37 2.73 19.87 -4.87
N ILE A 38 2.17 18.72 -5.24
CA ILE A 38 1.72 18.45 -6.61
C ILE A 38 0.20 18.48 -6.73
N LEU A 39 -0.51 18.26 -5.63
CA LEU A 39 -1.98 18.23 -5.58
C LEU A 39 -2.61 19.48 -6.22
N ASN A 40 -2.08 20.67 -5.92
CA ASN A 40 -2.60 21.94 -6.45
C ASN A 40 -2.42 22.15 -7.96
N LYS A 41 -1.67 21.26 -8.62
CA LYS A 41 -1.44 21.37 -10.07
C LYS A 41 -2.46 20.59 -10.89
N PHE A 42 -3.31 19.80 -10.25
CA PHE A 42 -4.25 18.90 -10.89
C PHE A 42 -5.60 18.91 -10.15
N GLU A 43 -6.68 18.62 -10.84
CA GLU A 43 -7.98 18.28 -10.23
C GLU A 43 -7.85 16.92 -9.55
N SER A 44 -7.61 16.92 -8.25
CA SER A 44 -7.14 15.72 -7.59
C SER A 44 -7.63 15.55 -6.16
N ILE A 45 -7.56 14.31 -5.70
CA ILE A 45 -7.78 13.85 -4.34
C ILE A 45 -6.58 13.03 -3.88
N ALA A 46 -6.08 13.26 -2.68
CA ALA A 46 -5.07 12.42 -2.03
C ALA A 46 -5.63 11.87 -0.73
N ILE A 47 -5.67 10.55 -0.61
CA ILE A 47 -6.32 9.86 0.49
C ILE A 47 -5.30 9.55 1.59
N ASP A 48 -5.66 9.82 2.84
CA ASP A 48 -5.04 9.17 3.99
C ASP A 48 -5.62 7.75 4.06
N LEU A 49 -4.83 6.75 3.71
CA LEU A 49 -5.28 5.36 3.72
C LEU A 49 -5.73 4.93 5.14
N PRO A 50 -6.75 4.07 5.29
CA PRO A 50 -7.19 3.57 6.61
C PRO A 50 -6.02 3.09 7.47
N GLY A 51 -5.93 3.59 8.70
CA GLY A 51 -4.83 3.34 9.63
C GLY A 51 -3.64 4.29 9.49
N PHE A 52 -3.71 5.29 8.62
CA PHE A 52 -2.63 6.26 8.39
C PHE A 52 -3.14 7.71 8.36
N GLY A 53 -2.22 8.66 8.56
CA GLY A 53 -2.53 10.08 8.52
C GLY A 53 -3.58 10.48 9.57
N LYS A 54 -4.72 10.98 9.11
CA LYS A 54 -5.89 11.34 9.93
C LYS A 54 -7.00 10.29 9.87
N SER A 55 -6.90 9.31 8.96
CA SER A 55 -7.89 8.26 8.83
C SER A 55 -7.85 7.29 10.00
N GLU A 56 -9.01 6.81 10.42
CA GLU A 56 -9.13 5.85 11.50
C GLU A 56 -8.49 4.50 11.14
N GLU A 57 -8.01 3.79 12.15
CA GLU A 57 -7.54 2.42 12.00
C GLU A 57 -8.73 1.50 11.61
N PRO A 58 -8.56 0.60 10.64
CA PRO A 58 -9.65 -0.31 10.26
C PRO A 58 -9.97 -1.29 11.39
N GLU A 59 -11.22 -1.75 11.48
CA GLU A 59 -11.66 -2.70 12.52
C GLU A 59 -10.99 -4.08 12.38
N ASN A 60 -10.61 -4.45 11.16
CA ASN A 60 -9.92 -5.69 10.85
C ASN A 60 -8.70 -5.44 9.98
N SER A 61 -7.70 -6.32 10.07
CA SER A 61 -6.54 -6.25 9.19
C SER A 61 -6.93 -6.46 7.73
N MET A 62 -6.45 -5.59 6.84
CA MET A 62 -6.78 -5.56 5.42
C MET A 62 -5.54 -5.92 4.56
N ASN A 63 -5.74 -6.70 3.50
CA ASN A 63 -4.76 -6.84 2.42
C ASN A 63 -4.96 -5.74 1.35
N PRO A 64 -4.02 -5.55 0.38
CA PRO A 64 -4.16 -4.52 -0.65
C PRO A 64 -5.44 -4.60 -1.48
N LYS A 65 -5.97 -5.82 -1.71
CA LYS A 65 -7.25 -6.02 -2.42
C LYS A 65 -8.43 -5.51 -1.58
N GLU A 66 -8.46 -5.80 -0.28
CA GLU A 66 -9.50 -5.32 0.64
C GLU A 66 -9.46 -3.79 0.75
N TYR A 67 -8.27 -3.17 0.76
CA TYR A 67 -8.13 -1.70 0.63
C TYR A 67 -8.70 -1.19 -0.69
N ALA A 68 -8.43 -1.87 -1.80
CA ALA A 68 -8.94 -1.48 -3.11
C ALA A 68 -10.47 -1.53 -3.17
N GLU A 69 -11.08 -2.60 -2.64
CA GLU A 69 -12.52 -2.75 -2.55
C GLU A 69 -13.16 -1.63 -1.70
N TYR A 70 -12.55 -1.32 -0.56
CA TYR A 70 -13.00 -0.25 0.32
C TYR A 70 -12.90 1.13 -0.34
N LEU A 71 -11.72 1.47 -0.88
CA LEU A 71 -11.46 2.80 -1.43
C LEU A 71 -12.21 3.07 -2.73
N THR A 72 -12.42 2.07 -3.58
CA THR A 72 -13.17 2.24 -4.84
C THR A 72 -14.59 2.74 -4.58
N ASN A 73 -15.19 2.37 -3.43
CA ASN A 73 -16.49 2.85 -3.03
C ASN A 73 -16.49 4.27 -2.45
N LEU A 74 -15.33 4.79 -2.04
CA LEU A 74 -15.20 6.11 -1.40
C LEU A 74 -14.80 7.21 -2.36
N ILE A 75 -13.97 6.90 -3.35
CA ILE A 75 -13.48 7.90 -4.30
C ILE A 75 -14.59 8.28 -5.30
N PRO A 76 -14.59 9.55 -5.78
CA PRO A 76 -15.52 9.99 -6.81
C PRO A 76 -15.40 9.21 -8.12
N ASP A 77 -16.51 9.05 -8.82
CA ASP A 77 -16.55 8.39 -10.13
C ASP A 77 -15.81 9.15 -11.23
N THR A 78 -15.56 10.42 -11.00
CA THR A 78 -14.80 11.30 -11.88
C THR A 78 -13.32 10.98 -11.96
N VAL A 79 -12.78 10.15 -11.03
CA VAL A 79 -11.36 9.74 -11.01
C VAL A 79 -11.07 8.80 -12.18
N GLU A 80 -10.15 9.24 -13.03
CA GLU A 80 -9.69 8.54 -14.25
C GLU A 80 -8.28 7.97 -14.10
N VAL A 81 -7.44 8.60 -13.25
CA VAL A 81 -6.03 8.21 -13.06
C VAL A 81 -5.76 7.90 -11.59
N LEU A 82 -5.09 6.77 -11.34
CA LEU A 82 -4.56 6.43 -10.03
C LEU A 82 -3.04 6.63 -9.99
N VAL A 83 -2.56 7.33 -8.99
CA VAL A 83 -1.14 7.49 -8.68
C VAL A 83 -0.85 6.80 -7.37
N GLY A 84 -0.11 5.69 -7.40
CA GLY A 84 0.20 4.90 -6.21
C GLY A 84 1.69 4.83 -5.90
N HIS A 85 2.08 5.25 -4.71
CA HIS A 85 3.45 5.09 -4.21
C HIS A 85 3.55 3.84 -3.34
N SER A 86 4.52 2.97 -3.62
CA SER A 86 4.84 1.79 -2.81
C SER A 86 3.58 0.95 -2.49
N PHE A 87 3.12 0.91 -1.23
CA PHE A 87 1.88 0.26 -0.80
C PHE A 87 0.65 0.72 -1.59
N GLY A 88 0.50 2.04 -1.79
CA GLY A 88 -0.56 2.62 -2.61
C GLY A 88 -0.54 2.15 -4.06
N GLY A 89 0.63 1.78 -4.59
CA GLY A 89 0.77 1.18 -5.92
C GLY A 89 0.15 -0.21 -6.01
N LYS A 90 0.31 -1.06 -5.00
CA LYS A 90 -0.37 -2.36 -4.93
C LYS A 90 -1.89 -2.18 -4.91
N ILE A 91 -2.38 -1.26 -4.09
CA ILE A 91 -3.81 -0.95 -3.99
C ILE A 91 -4.34 -0.49 -5.36
N ALA A 92 -3.62 0.42 -6.05
CA ALA A 92 -4.02 0.93 -7.37
C ALA A 92 -4.16 -0.19 -8.41
N VAL A 93 -3.25 -1.17 -8.40
CA VAL A 93 -3.37 -2.35 -9.29
C VAL A 93 -4.64 -3.13 -8.98
N HIS A 94 -4.94 -3.43 -7.71
CA HIS A 94 -6.18 -4.13 -7.36
C HIS A 94 -7.43 -3.32 -7.71
N MET A 95 -7.41 -1.98 -7.53
CA MET A 95 -8.53 -1.11 -7.91
C MET A 95 -8.86 -1.20 -9.41
N SER A 96 -7.85 -1.38 -10.27
CA SER A 96 -8.06 -1.49 -11.72
C SER A 96 -8.84 -2.74 -12.16
N PHE A 97 -8.98 -3.74 -11.30
CA PHE A 97 -9.85 -4.90 -11.52
C PHE A 97 -11.29 -4.68 -11.07
N ILE A 98 -11.54 -3.65 -10.26
CA ILE A 98 -12.86 -3.33 -9.72
C ILE A 98 -13.56 -2.30 -10.60
N LYS A 99 -12.80 -1.25 -11.01
CA LYS A 99 -13.28 -0.14 -11.84
C LYS A 99 -12.27 0.15 -12.95
N LYS A 100 -12.77 0.57 -14.11
CA LYS A 100 -11.90 0.97 -15.23
C LYS A 100 -11.31 2.35 -14.96
N TYR A 101 -9.99 2.46 -15.05
CA TYR A 101 -9.22 3.70 -15.04
C TYR A 101 -8.52 3.87 -16.39
N GLU A 102 -8.18 5.10 -16.75
CA GLU A 102 -7.42 5.37 -17.98
C GLU A 102 -5.95 5.01 -17.80
N LYS A 103 -5.40 5.27 -16.59
CA LYS A 103 -3.98 5.08 -16.30
C LYS A 103 -3.72 4.78 -14.83
N LEU A 104 -2.73 3.93 -14.60
CA LEU A 104 -2.05 3.77 -13.31
C LEU A 104 -0.64 4.34 -13.43
N LEU A 105 -0.26 5.23 -12.52
CA LEU A 105 1.11 5.72 -12.36
C LEU A 105 1.66 5.14 -11.06
N LEU A 106 2.58 4.18 -11.14
CA LEU A 106 3.10 3.43 -10.00
C LEU A 106 4.53 3.88 -9.68
N ILE A 107 4.74 4.37 -8.48
CA ILE A 107 6.00 4.95 -8.02
C ILE A 107 6.63 4.02 -6.99
N GLY A 108 7.78 3.41 -7.30
CA GLY A 108 8.51 2.55 -6.39
C GLY A 108 7.63 1.45 -5.75
N ALA A 109 6.73 0.84 -6.52
CA ALA A 109 5.77 -0.11 -6.00
C ALA A 109 6.32 -1.55 -6.00
N PRO A 110 6.25 -2.31 -4.87
CA PRO A 110 6.73 -3.70 -4.79
C PRO A 110 5.74 -4.64 -5.48
N LEU A 111 5.68 -4.59 -6.82
CA LEU A 111 4.70 -5.28 -7.65
C LEU A 111 4.85 -6.80 -7.63
N ILE A 112 6.09 -7.28 -7.63
CA ILE A 112 6.42 -8.69 -7.61
C ILE A 112 7.26 -9.04 -6.39
N ARG A 113 7.25 -10.31 -6.03
CA ARG A 113 7.93 -10.79 -4.84
C ARG A 113 9.39 -11.08 -5.14
N ASN A 114 10.32 -10.36 -4.52
CA ASN A 114 11.74 -10.66 -4.63
C ASN A 114 12.09 -11.98 -3.88
N ASN A 115 13.00 -12.80 -4.45
CA ASN A 115 13.49 -14.04 -3.85
C ASN A 115 14.07 -13.84 -2.44
N ARG A 116 14.62 -12.68 -2.10
CA ARG A 116 15.06 -12.34 -0.74
C ARG A 116 13.89 -12.26 0.24
N GLN A 117 12.74 -11.75 -0.19
CA GLN A 117 11.50 -11.71 0.60
C GLN A 117 10.89 -13.10 0.77
N ALA A 118 11.00 -13.98 -0.23
CA ALA A 118 10.56 -15.37 -0.12
C ALA A 118 11.32 -16.12 1.00
N ASN A 119 12.64 -15.97 1.09
CA ASN A 119 13.45 -16.54 2.16
C ASN A 119 13.12 -15.96 3.55
N PHE A 120 12.81 -14.67 3.62
CA PHE A 120 12.35 -14.03 4.85
C PHE A 120 11.00 -14.60 5.32
N ASN A 121 10.05 -14.77 4.40
CA ASN A 121 8.72 -15.29 4.71
C ASN A 121 8.77 -16.78 5.12
N PHE A 122 9.64 -17.60 4.52
CA PHE A 122 9.85 -18.97 4.96
C PHE A 122 10.33 -19.01 6.43
N ARG A 123 11.30 -18.16 6.79
CA ARG A 123 11.79 -18.04 8.17
C ARG A 123 10.72 -17.48 9.11
N LEU A 124 9.91 -16.52 8.65
CA LEU A 124 8.80 -15.98 9.41
C LEU A 124 7.70 -17.02 9.64
N ASN A 125 7.41 -17.87 8.66
CA ASN A 125 6.43 -18.95 8.80
C ASN A 125 6.89 -20.02 9.79
N ILE A 126 8.15 -20.41 9.74
CA ILE A 126 8.74 -21.31 10.75
C ILE A 126 8.66 -20.66 12.13
N TYR A 127 9.02 -19.39 12.24
CA TYR A 127 8.91 -18.65 13.49
C TYR A 127 7.47 -18.62 14.03
N LYS A 128 6.47 -18.30 13.19
CA LYS A 128 5.04 -18.30 13.55
C LYS A 128 4.58 -19.68 14.01
N PHE A 129 4.98 -20.75 13.30
CA PHE A 129 4.66 -22.11 13.67
C PHE A 129 5.22 -22.48 15.05
N LEU A 130 6.49 -22.19 15.31
CA LEU A 130 7.13 -22.45 16.61
C LEU A 130 6.54 -21.57 17.73
N ASN A 131 6.14 -20.34 17.42
CA ASN A 131 5.49 -19.45 18.37
C ASN A 131 4.08 -19.93 18.76
N ASN A 132 3.31 -20.46 17.80
CA ASN A 132 1.97 -21.04 18.06
C ASN A 132 2.06 -22.31 18.93
N LEU A 133 3.20 -23.02 18.88
CA LEU A 133 3.48 -24.15 19.75
C LEU A 133 4.06 -23.73 21.11
N ASN A 134 4.12 -22.43 21.43
CA ASN A 134 4.74 -21.88 22.64
C ASN A 134 6.20 -22.33 22.87
N LEU A 135 6.92 -22.67 21.80
CA LEU A 135 8.31 -23.17 21.84
C LEU A 135 9.34 -22.03 21.78
N ILE A 136 8.92 -20.78 21.66
CA ILE A 136 9.80 -19.61 21.54
C ILE A 136 9.68 -18.73 22.78
N SER A 137 10.83 -18.48 23.44
CA SER A 137 10.89 -17.54 24.58
C SER A 137 10.72 -16.08 24.11
N GLU A 138 10.22 -15.19 25.00
CA GLU A 138 10.07 -13.74 24.72
C GLU A 138 11.39 -13.09 24.26
N LYS A 139 12.53 -13.46 24.84
CA LYS A 139 13.86 -13.01 24.41
C LYS A 139 14.19 -13.41 22.97
N SER A 140 13.75 -14.60 22.54
CA SER A 140 13.95 -15.07 21.15
C SER A 140 13.02 -14.36 20.18
N LYS A 141 11.81 -14.02 20.61
CA LYS A 141 10.85 -13.20 19.84
C LYS A 141 11.42 -11.82 19.56
N GLU A 142 11.98 -11.19 20.58
CA GLU A 142 12.58 -9.86 20.47
C GLU A 142 13.84 -9.86 19.59
N LYS A 143 14.71 -10.86 19.74
CA LYS A 143 15.89 -11.05 18.88
C LYS A 143 15.50 -11.25 17.41
N PHE A 144 14.46 -12.06 17.13
CA PHE A 144 13.98 -12.28 15.77
C PHE A 144 13.43 -10.99 15.16
N LYS A 145 12.56 -10.27 15.91
CA LYS A 145 12.02 -8.97 15.52
C LYS A 145 13.13 -7.97 15.20
N ASN A 146 14.13 -7.86 16.06
CA ASN A 146 15.23 -6.91 15.91
C ASN A 146 16.17 -7.25 14.74
N LYS A 147 16.37 -8.54 14.46
CA LYS A 147 17.29 -9.00 13.41
C LYS A 147 16.68 -9.01 12.02
N TYR A 148 15.38 -9.29 11.91
CA TYR A 148 14.71 -9.55 10.62
C TYR A 148 13.53 -8.65 10.32
N GLY A 149 13.01 -7.88 11.28
CA GLY A 149 11.91 -6.96 11.07
C GLY A 149 12.38 -5.68 10.36
N SER A 150 11.68 -5.26 9.31
CA SER A 150 11.82 -3.91 8.77
C SER A 150 11.46 -2.86 9.83
N GLU A 151 11.85 -1.60 9.63
CA GLU A 151 11.42 -0.49 10.51
C GLU A 151 9.89 -0.44 10.58
N ASP A 152 9.20 -0.59 9.46
CA ASP A 152 7.74 -0.63 9.41
C ASP A 152 7.16 -1.77 10.27
N TYR A 153 7.76 -2.96 10.22
CA TYR A 153 7.31 -4.10 11.03
C TYR A 153 7.56 -3.90 12.53
N LYS A 154 8.65 -3.23 12.89
CA LYS A 154 8.97 -2.92 14.29
C LYS A 154 7.99 -1.90 14.87
N ASN A 155 7.60 -0.91 14.06
CA ASN A 155 6.75 0.19 14.47
C ASN A 155 5.25 -0.17 14.41
N ALA A 156 4.83 -1.05 13.50
CA ALA A 156 3.45 -1.49 13.41
C ALA A 156 3.04 -2.35 14.62
N THR A 157 1.84 -2.13 15.13
CA THR A 157 1.25 -2.88 16.25
C THR A 157 -0.17 -3.34 15.89
N GLY A 158 -0.72 -4.30 16.64
CA GLY A 158 -2.11 -4.72 16.52
C GLY A 158 -2.52 -5.05 15.09
N ILE A 159 -3.68 -4.54 14.70
CA ILE A 159 -4.32 -4.73 13.38
C ILE A 159 -3.39 -4.26 12.24
N MET A 160 -2.68 -3.15 12.43
CA MET A 160 -1.78 -2.63 11.40
C MET A 160 -0.57 -3.51 11.16
N ARG A 161 -0.07 -4.25 12.17
CA ARG A 161 0.99 -5.24 11.94
C ARG A 161 0.50 -6.40 11.10
N ASP A 162 -0.72 -6.88 11.33
CA ASP A 162 -1.30 -7.96 10.53
C ASP A 162 -1.59 -7.50 9.11
N THR A 163 -2.03 -6.25 8.93
CA THR A 163 -2.18 -5.57 7.63
C THR A 163 -0.84 -5.51 6.88
N LEU A 164 0.25 -5.12 7.56
CA LEU A 164 1.58 -5.09 6.95
C LEU A 164 2.02 -6.48 6.46
N VAL A 165 1.79 -7.51 7.28
CA VAL A 165 2.11 -8.89 6.90
C VAL A 165 1.33 -9.35 5.68
N LYS A 166 0.03 -9.03 5.60
CA LYS A 166 -0.80 -9.29 4.42
C LYS A 166 -0.28 -8.54 3.19
N THR A 167 0.10 -7.25 3.36
CA THR A 167 0.62 -6.39 2.29
C THR A 167 1.95 -6.90 1.72
N VAL A 168 2.88 -7.32 2.57
CA VAL A 168 4.19 -7.87 2.14
C VAL A 168 4.02 -9.21 1.42
N ASN A 169 3.00 -9.98 1.78
CA ASN A 169 2.71 -11.27 1.15
C ASN A 169 1.89 -11.16 -0.14
N ASP A 170 1.36 -9.99 -0.45
CA ASP A 170 0.61 -9.75 -1.68
C ASP A 170 1.59 -9.69 -2.87
N ASP A 171 1.48 -10.65 -3.79
CA ASP A 171 2.31 -10.80 -4.98
C ASP A 171 1.43 -10.59 -6.22
N LEU A 172 1.77 -9.61 -7.03
CA LEU A 172 0.98 -9.22 -8.19
C LEU A 172 1.45 -9.87 -9.50
N SER A 173 2.47 -10.73 -9.48
CA SER A 173 3.05 -11.35 -10.68
C SER A 173 2.03 -12.04 -11.58
N GLU A 174 1.02 -12.70 -11.00
CA GLU A 174 -0.06 -13.35 -11.76
C GLU A 174 -1.17 -12.38 -12.22
N LEU A 175 -1.27 -11.21 -11.58
CA LEU A 175 -2.30 -10.21 -11.86
C LEU A 175 -1.83 -9.21 -12.92
N LEU A 176 -0.57 -8.77 -12.89
CA LEU A 176 -0.03 -7.76 -13.80
C LEU A 176 -0.30 -8.06 -15.28
N PRO A 177 -0.10 -9.29 -15.80
CA PRO A 177 -0.39 -9.60 -17.19
C PRO A 177 -1.88 -9.49 -17.58
N LYS A 178 -2.77 -9.43 -16.58
CA LYS A 178 -4.23 -9.36 -16.78
C LYS A 178 -4.78 -7.94 -16.64
N VAL A 179 -3.94 -6.96 -16.28
CA VAL A 179 -4.34 -5.57 -16.16
C VAL A 179 -4.60 -4.99 -17.55
N ASN A 180 -5.81 -4.49 -17.77
CA ASN A 180 -6.18 -3.86 -19.05
C ASN A 180 -5.98 -2.33 -19.04
N THR A 181 -5.65 -1.75 -17.88
CA THR A 181 -5.37 -0.32 -17.74
C THR A 181 -3.91 -0.04 -18.10
N LYS A 182 -3.64 1.06 -18.78
CA LYS A 182 -2.27 1.49 -19.08
C LYS A 182 -1.50 1.72 -17.78
N ILE A 183 -0.34 1.07 -17.61
CA ILE A 183 0.56 1.25 -16.46
C ILE A 183 1.78 2.04 -16.91
N GLU A 184 2.13 3.05 -16.13
CA GLU A 184 3.42 3.74 -16.21
C GLU A 184 4.16 3.59 -14.88
N LEU A 185 5.44 3.22 -14.94
CA LEU A 185 6.29 3.02 -13.78
C LEU A 185 7.26 4.19 -13.62
N ILE A 186 7.37 4.72 -12.39
CA ILE A 186 8.40 5.69 -12.00
C ILE A 186 9.25 5.06 -10.91
N TRP A 187 10.57 5.08 -11.10
CA TRP A 187 11.50 4.47 -10.18
C TRP A 187 12.72 5.31 -9.93
N GLY A 188 13.23 5.29 -8.70
CA GLY A 188 14.54 5.84 -8.39
C GLY A 188 15.65 4.87 -8.79
N GLU A 189 16.65 5.31 -9.55
CA GLU A 189 17.80 4.46 -9.94
C GLU A 189 18.54 3.88 -8.74
N ASN A 190 18.56 4.63 -7.63
CA ASN A 190 19.26 4.25 -6.39
C ASN A 190 18.28 3.81 -5.29
N ASP A 191 17.09 3.32 -5.65
CA ASP A 191 16.15 2.79 -4.66
C ASP A 191 16.69 1.49 -4.05
N THR A 192 17.14 1.57 -2.79
CA THR A 192 17.67 0.44 -2.03
C THR A 192 16.59 -0.37 -1.32
N VAL A 193 15.37 0.17 -1.21
CA VAL A 193 14.23 -0.48 -0.55
C VAL A 193 13.51 -1.38 -1.55
N ILE A 194 13.13 -0.81 -2.70
CA ILE A 194 12.50 -1.53 -3.81
C ILE A 194 13.40 -1.36 -5.04
N PRO A 195 14.33 -2.28 -5.30
CA PRO A 195 15.28 -2.16 -6.40
C PRO A 195 14.60 -2.02 -7.77
N LEU A 196 15.22 -1.25 -8.67
CA LEU A 196 14.74 -1.03 -10.04
C LEU A 196 14.47 -2.35 -10.79
N SER A 197 15.21 -3.42 -10.48
CA SER A 197 14.98 -4.75 -11.06
C SER A 197 13.56 -5.30 -10.84
N ILE A 198 12.85 -4.83 -9.82
CA ILE A 198 11.42 -5.19 -9.61
C ILE A 198 10.53 -4.55 -10.69
N ALA A 199 10.85 -3.34 -11.13
CA ALA A 199 10.13 -2.69 -12.22
C ALA A 199 10.45 -3.33 -13.58
N GLU A 200 11.70 -3.74 -13.79
CA GLU A 200 12.16 -4.39 -15.04
C GLU A 200 11.57 -5.79 -15.22
N GLU A 201 11.30 -6.50 -14.11
CA GLU A 201 10.71 -7.83 -14.12
C GLU A 201 9.16 -7.78 -14.24
N ALA A 202 8.54 -6.70 -13.77
CA ALA A 202 7.09 -6.51 -13.77
C ALA A 202 6.55 -6.11 -15.14
#